data_39427ab7ff235c38ae725c73fe9b4fe7
#
_entry.id   39427ab7ff235c38ae725c73fe9b4fe7
#
_cell.length_a   1.000
_cell.length_b   1.000
_cell.length_c   1.000
_cell.angle_alpha   90.00
_cell.angle_beta   90.00
_cell.angle_gamma   90.00
#
_symmetry.space_group_name_H-M   'P 1'
#
loop_
_entity.id
_entity.type
_entity.pdbx_description
1 polymer ?
#
loop_
_entity_poly.entity_id
_entity_poly.type
_entity_poly.pdbx_seq_one_letter_code
_entity_poly.pdbx_strand_id
1 'polypeptide(L)'
;AKKIMQSHNVPTIPGYQGDDQSEATIKSKAIEIGFPVLLKASAGGGGKGMRIVRQESELDKAINEAKSEALSGFGDDTLLIEKYFDTSRHVEFQIFGDKHGNALHLFERECSIQRRYQKVVEESPSPFITEETRQKMGDAAVDACKAIQ
;
A
#
# COMPACT_ATOMS: atom_id res chain seq x y z
N ALA A 1 8.03 6.73 2.70
CA ALA A 1 8.30 5.47 1.99
C ALA A 1 7.82 5.52 0.53
N LYS A 2 6.51 5.65 0.22
CA LYS A 2 5.93 5.54 -1.14
C LYS A 2 6.54 6.53 -2.16
N LYS A 3 6.76 7.81 -1.77
CA LYS A 3 7.44 8.81 -2.62
C LYS A 3 8.86 8.37 -3.03
N ILE A 4 9.61 7.74 -2.11
CA ILE A 4 10.96 7.20 -2.39
C ILE A 4 10.86 6.04 -3.38
N MET A 5 9.92 5.12 -3.19
CA MET A 5 9.73 4.00 -4.11
C MET A 5 9.40 4.49 -5.53
N GLN A 6 8.49 5.46 -5.64
CA GLN A 6 8.12 6.05 -6.93
C GLN A 6 9.29 6.76 -7.63
N SER A 7 10.15 7.48 -6.90
CA SER A 7 11.32 8.15 -7.48
C SER A 7 12.40 7.17 -7.98
N HIS A 8 12.32 5.89 -7.57
CA HIS A 8 13.20 4.82 -8.02
C HIS A 8 12.48 3.79 -8.92
N ASN A 9 11.34 4.19 -9.52
CA ASN A 9 10.54 3.35 -10.42
C ASN A 9 10.05 2.03 -9.81
N VAL A 10 10.02 1.91 -8.48
CA VAL A 10 9.42 0.76 -7.82
C VAL A 10 7.89 0.86 -7.92
N PRO A 11 7.20 -0.17 -8.44
CA PRO A 11 5.74 -0.14 -8.58
C PRO A 11 5.04 0.10 -7.24
N THR A 12 4.07 1.01 -7.25
CA THR A 12 3.25 1.29 -6.06
C THR A 12 1.78 1.29 -6.43
N ILE A 13 0.93 0.97 -5.45
CA ILE A 13 -0.52 1.09 -5.63
C ILE A 13 -0.88 2.53 -6.00
N PRO A 14 -1.69 2.78 -7.05
CA PRO A 14 -2.18 4.11 -7.38
C PRO A 14 -2.81 4.77 -6.17
N GLY A 15 -2.50 6.03 -5.92
CA GLY A 15 -2.99 6.71 -4.73
C GLY A 15 -2.53 8.15 -4.62
N TYR A 16 -3.02 8.82 -3.58
CA TYR A 16 -2.67 10.19 -3.25
C TYR A 16 -2.09 10.28 -1.83
N GLN A 17 -0.99 11.02 -1.70
CA GLN A 17 -0.28 11.29 -0.45
C GLN A 17 0.30 12.71 -0.48
N GLY A 18 -0.47 13.65 -1.00
CA GLY A 18 -0.07 15.05 -1.12
C GLY A 18 -0.31 15.84 0.17
N ASP A 19 0.29 17.02 0.21
CA ASP A 19 0.21 17.93 1.36
C ASP A 19 -1.12 18.71 1.38
N ASP A 20 -1.81 18.83 0.23
CA ASP A 20 -3.15 19.43 0.19
C ASP A 20 -4.19 18.45 0.70
N GLN A 21 -4.62 18.66 1.93
CA GLN A 21 -5.61 17.86 2.64
C GLN A 21 -7.02 18.47 2.63
N SER A 22 -7.27 19.42 1.70
CA SER A 22 -8.62 19.97 1.51
C SER A 22 -9.59 18.87 1.05
N GLU A 23 -10.83 18.94 1.49
CA GLU A 23 -11.86 17.96 1.08
C GLU A 23 -12.04 17.94 -0.43
N ALA A 24 -11.96 19.09 -1.09
CA ALA A 24 -12.08 19.20 -2.55
C ALA A 24 -10.97 18.42 -3.26
N THR A 25 -9.72 18.55 -2.80
CA THR A 25 -8.58 17.81 -3.37
C THR A 25 -8.70 16.32 -3.09
N ILE A 26 -9.03 15.92 -1.87
CA ILE A 26 -9.21 14.50 -1.51
C ILE A 26 -10.31 13.86 -2.39
N LYS A 27 -11.46 14.54 -2.59
CA LYS A 27 -12.53 14.08 -3.48
C LYS A 27 -12.06 13.95 -4.92
N SER A 28 -11.45 15.00 -5.46
CA SER A 28 -10.94 15.01 -6.84
C SER A 28 -9.96 13.86 -7.07
N LYS A 29 -9.03 13.62 -6.14
CA LYS A 29 -8.05 12.53 -6.23
C LYS A 29 -8.68 11.15 -6.08
N ALA A 30 -9.69 10.98 -5.24
CA ALA A 30 -10.42 9.72 -5.13
C ALA A 30 -11.15 9.38 -6.45
N ILE A 31 -11.77 10.37 -7.08
CA ILE A 31 -12.44 10.21 -8.40
C ILE A 31 -11.41 9.88 -9.49
N GLU A 32 -10.27 10.58 -9.51
CA GLU A 32 -9.18 10.33 -10.47
C GLU A 32 -8.63 8.90 -10.36
N ILE A 33 -8.43 8.39 -9.13
CA ILE A 33 -7.97 7.02 -8.86
C ILE A 33 -9.05 5.99 -9.28
N GLY A 34 -10.31 6.37 -9.17
CA GLY A 34 -11.47 5.51 -9.48
C GLY A 34 -11.80 4.52 -8.36
N PHE A 35 -13.11 4.34 -8.14
CA PHE A 35 -13.63 3.47 -7.07
C PHE A 35 -13.44 1.96 -7.36
N PRO A 36 -13.38 1.11 -6.33
CA PRO A 36 -13.29 1.47 -4.92
C PRO A 36 -11.92 2.04 -4.52
N VAL A 37 -11.93 2.93 -3.51
CA VAL A 37 -10.71 3.48 -2.90
C VAL A 37 -10.67 3.20 -1.40
N LEU A 38 -9.48 3.20 -0.85
CA LEU A 38 -9.22 3.06 0.58
C LEU A 38 -8.70 4.41 1.11
N LEU A 39 -9.44 5.01 2.03
CA LEU A 39 -8.97 6.14 2.84
C LEU A 39 -8.23 5.59 4.05
N LYS A 40 -7.06 6.15 4.37
CA LYS A 40 -6.21 5.70 5.47
C LYS A 40 -5.68 6.91 6.24
N ALA A 41 -5.75 6.87 7.57
CA ALA A 41 -5.02 7.83 8.39
C ALA A 41 -3.50 7.70 8.16
N SER A 42 -2.82 8.80 7.89
CA SER A 42 -1.36 8.81 7.63
C SER A 42 -0.56 8.34 8.84
N ALA A 43 -0.97 8.74 10.03
CA ALA A 43 -0.37 8.33 11.30
C ALA A 43 -0.93 7.02 11.85
N GLY A 44 -1.90 6.39 11.13
CA GLY A 44 -2.58 5.18 11.56
C GLY A 44 -1.76 3.91 11.38
N GLY A 45 -2.14 2.87 12.13
CA GLY A 45 -1.55 1.54 12.03
C GLY A 45 -2.52 0.45 12.49
N GLY A 46 -2.22 -0.81 12.14
CA GLY A 46 -3.03 -1.95 12.57
C GLY A 46 -4.48 -1.97 12.05
N GLY A 47 -4.76 -1.27 10.96
CA GLY A 47 -6.10 -1.22 10.35
C GLY A 47 -7.05 -0.17 10.97
N LYS A 48 -6.62 0.59 11.98
CA LYS A 48 -7.39 1.71 12.52
C LYS A 48 -7.34 2.92 11.59
N GLY A 49 -8.45 3.65 11.48
CA GLY A 49 -8.56 4.80 10.57
C GLY A 49 -8.56 4.43 9.09
N MET A 50 -9.04 3.22 8.75
CA MET A 50 -9.16 2.76 7.36
C MET A 50 -10.64 2.64 6.97
N ARG A 51 -11.00 3.21 5.80
CA ARG A 51 -12.36 3.14 5.24
C ARG A 51 -12.34 2.84 3.75
N ILE A 52 -13.07 1.82 3.36
CA ILE A 52 -13.30 1.51 1.94
C ILE A 52 -14.48 2.34 1.48
N VAL A 53 -14.29 3.07 0.37
CA VAL A 53 -15.30 3.86 -0.31
C VAL A 53 -15.54 3.23 -1.67
N ARG A 54 -16.76 2.80 -1.93
CA ARG A 54 -17.10 2.06 -3.15
C ARG A 54 -17.69 2.94 -4.25
N GLN A 55 -18.25 4.08 -3.87
CA GLN A 55 -18.89 5.01 -4.80
C GLN A 55 -18.77 6.45 -4.31
N GLU A 56 -18.87 7.40 -5.24
CA GLU A 56 -18.68 8.82 -4.97
C GLU A 56 -19.63 9.37 -3.90
N SER A 57 -20.87 8.90 -3.87
CA SER A 57 -21.88 9.35 -2.89
C SER A 57 -21.53 9.06 -1.43
N GLU A 58 -20.57 8.17 -1.18
CA GLU A 58 -20.09 7.82 0.16
C GLU A 58 -18.91 8.70 0.62
N LEU A 59 -18.26 9.43 -0.31
CA LEU A 59 -16.99 10.10 -0.07
C LEU A 59 -17.04 11.12 1.07
N ASP A 60 -18.03 12.01 1.06
CA ASP A 60 -18.14 13.11 2.03
C ASP A 60 -18.22 12.59 3.45
N LYS A 61 -19.09 11.62 3.66
CA LYS A 61 -19.23 10.97 4.96
C LYS A 61 -17.94 10.25 5.36
N ALA A 62 -17.37 9.48 4.44
CA ALA A 62 -16.17 8.71 4.71
C ALA A 62 -14.95 9.58 5.03
N ILE A 63 -14.76 10.71 4.33
CA ILE A 63 -13.67 11.67 4.59
C ILE A 63 -13.83 12.27 5.98
N ASN A 64 -15.02 12.78 6.32
CA ASN A 64 -15.26 13.41 7.62
C ASN A 64 -15.06 12.43 8.78
N GLU A 65 -15.58 11.23 8.66
CA GLU A 65 -15.39 10.19 9.67
C GLU A 65 -13.93 9.75 9.79
N ALA A 66 -13.22 9.56 8.66
CA ALA A 66 -11.82 9.17 8.67
C ALA A 66 -10.92 10.26 9.30
N LYS A 67 -11.14 11.54 8.97
CA LYS A 67 -10.42 12.66 9.56
C LYS A 67 -10.69 12.77 11.07
N SER A 68 -11.93 12.67 11.49
CA SER A 68 -12.30 12.72 12.92
C SER A 68 -11.66 11.59 13.71
N GLU A 69 -11.69 10.37 13.17
CA GLU A 69 -11.05 9.19 13.80
C GLU A 69 -9.53 9.34 13.85
N ALA A 70 -8.92 9.84 12.77
CA ALA A 70 -7.49 10.06 12.69
C ALA A 70 -7.03 11.12 13.71
N LEU A 71 -7.74 12.25 13.78
CA LEU A 71 -7.44 13.31 14.73
C LEU A 71 -7.59 12.84 16.18
N SER A 72 -8.67 12.14 16.50
CA SER A 72 -8.91 11.65 17.86
C SER A 72 -7.96 10.53 18.27
N GLY A 73 -7.58 9.67 17.34
CA GLY A 73 -6.74 8.50 17.63
C GLY A 73 -5.24 8.76 17.57
N PHE A 74 -4.82 9.70 16.71
CA PHE A 74 -3.40 9.90 16.40
C PHE A 74 -2.95 11.38 16.49
N GLY A 75 -3.87 12.33 16.69
CA GLY A 75 -3.57 13.76 16.73
C GLY A 75 -3.26 14.39 15.36
N ASP A 76 -3.49 13.65 14.26
CA ASP A 76 -3.22 14.07 12.88
C ASP A 76 -4.37 13.59 12.00
N ASP A 77 -5.03 14.51 11.29
CA ASP A 77 -6.16 14.22 10.41
C ASP A 77 -5.75 13.99 8.93
N THR A 78 -4.45 13.93 8.65
CA THR A 78 -3.91 13.67 7.32
C THR A 78 -4.36 12.32 6.79
N LEU A 79 -4.97 12.32 5.61
CA LEU A 79 -5.44 11.11 4.93
C LEU A 79 -4.55 10.75 3.74
N LEU A 80 -4.37 9.47 3.56
CA LEU A 80 -3.86 8.84 2.34
C LEU A 80 -5.02 8.20 1.59
N ILE A 81 -4.97 8.25 0.26
CA ILE A 81 -5.93 7.55 -0.59
C ILE A 81 -5.17 6.49 -1.38
N GLU A 82 -5.71 5.30 -1.46
CA GLU A 82 -5.16 4.24 -2.30
C GLU A 82 -6.27 3.54 -3.08
N LYS A 83 -5.95 3.08 -4.30
CA LYS A 83 -6.83 2.16 -5.01
C LYS A 83 -7.07 0.94 -4.13
N TYR A 84 -8.33 0.54 -3.97
CA TYR A 84 -8.68 -0.68 -3.25
C TYR A 84 -8.93 -1.82 -4.25
N PHE A 85 -8.47 -3.00 -3.89
CA PHE A 85 -8.68 -4.22 -4.65
C PHE A 85 -9.43 -5.22 -3.77
N ASP A 86 -10.61 -5.66 -4.20
CA ASP A 86 -11.42 -6.63 -3.46
C ASP A 86 -10.75 -8.02 -3.42
N THR A 87 -10.00 -8.34 -4.46
CA THR A 87 -9.26 -9.59 -4.56
C THR A 87 -7.78 -9.30 -4.79
N SER A 88 -6.94 -9.78 -3.91
CA SER A 88 -5.49 -9.62 -4.01
C SER A 88 -4.79 -10.83 -3.42
N ARG A 89 -3.52 -11.00 -3.81
CA ARG A 89 -2.62 -11.98 -3.20
C ARG A 89 -1.55 -11.25 -2.42
N HIS A 90 -1.14 -11.85 -1.31
CA HIS A 90 0.00 -11.38 -0.55
C HIS A 90 1.21 -12.22 -0.93
N VAL A 91 2.08 -11.64 -1.73
CA VAL A 91 3.35 -12.24 -2.13
C VAL A 91 4.46 -11.33 -1.61
N GLU A 92 5.43 -11.88 -0.92
CA GLU A 92 6.55 -11.13 -0.36
C GLU A 92 7.88 -11.71 -0.81
N PHE A 93 8.91 -10.86 -0.89
CA PHE A 93 10.27 -11.26 -1.26
C PHE A 93 11.20 -11.11 -0.07
N GLN A 94 12.07 -12.10 0.14
CA GLN A 94 13.16 -12.00 1.08
C GLN A 94 14.34 -11.30 0.42
N ILE A 95 14.80 -10.20 1.01
CA ILE A 95 15.87 -9.36 0.44
C ILE A 95 17.02 -9.25 1.41
N PHE A 96 18.22 -9.21 0.84
CA PHE A 96 19.45 -8.91 1.56
C PHE A 96 20.20 -7.81 0.82
N GLY A 97 20.68 -6.82 1.58
CA GLY A 97 21.58 -5.77 1.11
C GLY A 97 22.80 -5.67 2.01
N ASP A 98 23.94 -5.29 1.45
CA ASP A 98 25.17 -5.03 2.18
C ASP A 98 25.54 -3.55 2.16
N LYS A 99 26.53 -3.18 2.98
CA LYS A 99 27.06 -1.80 3.05
C LYS A 99 27.84 -1.36 1.81
N HIS A 100 28.03 -2.22 0.83
CA HIS A 100 28.77 -1.95 -0.40
C HIS A 100 27.85 -1.68 -1.60
N GLY A 101 26.53 -1.65 -1.36
CA GLY A 101 25.52 -1.39 -2.40
C GLY A 101 25.05 -2.65 -3.13
N ASN A 102 25.50 -3.84 -2.70
CA ASN A 102 24.97 -5.07 -3.27
C ASN A 102 23.61 -5.40 -2.65
N ALA A 103 22.68 -5.83 -3.48
CA ALA A 103 21.36 -6.29 -3.04
C ALA A 103 20.94 -7.49 -3.88
N LEU A 104 20.32 -8.47 -3.24
CA LEU A 104 19.76 -9.65 -3.90
C LEU A 104 18.48 -10.09 -3.21
N HIS A 105 17.67 -10.89 -3.90
CA HIS A 105 16.50 -11.53 -3.31
C HIS A 105 16.67 -13.06 -3.27
N LEU A 106 16.04 -13.69 -2.29
CA LEU A 106 15.94 -15.14 -2.14
C LEU A 106 14.50 -15.60 -2.42
N PHE A 107 13.99 -15.20 -3.60
CA PHE A 107 12.65 -15.54 -4.05
C PHE A 107 11.52 -15.09 -3.11
N GLU A 108 10.32 -15.57 -3.38
CA GLU A 108 9.09 -15.14 -2.74
C GLU A 108 8.49 -16.19 -1.80
N ARG A 109 7.58 -15.68 -0.97
CA ARG A 109 6.61 -16.48 -0.24
C ARG A 109 5.20 -16.01 -0.59
N GLU A 110 4.30 -16.94 -0.80
CA GLU A 110 2.85 -16.72 -0.92
C GLU A 110 2.23 -16.78 0.47
N CYS A 111 1.65 -15.68 0.94
CA CYS A 111 1.15 -15.51 2.30
C CYS A 111 -0.33 -15.09 2.33
N SER A 112 -1.10 -15.42 1.30
CA SER A 112 -2.49 -14.96 1.17
C SER A 112 -3.44 -15.62 2.16
N ILE A 113 -3.11 -16.80 2.70
CA ILE A 113 -3.93 -17.49 3.69
C ILE A 113 -3.68 -16.85 5.06
N GLN A 114 -4.55 -15.90 5.40
CA GLN A 114 -4.43 -15.07 6.59
C GLN A 114 -5.72 -15.08 7.40
N ARG A 115 -5.60 -14.86 8.71
CA ARG A 115 -6.73 -14.54 9.58
C ARG A 115 -6.47 -13.23 10.30
N ARG A 116 -7.31 -12.21 10.06
CA ARG A 116 -7.17 -10.90 10.68
C ARG A 116 -5.75 -10.32 10.52
N TYR A 117 -5.23 -10.38 9.30
CA TYR A 117 -3.88 -9.94 8.92
C TYR A 117 -2.72 -10.76 9.52
N GLN A 118 -3.00 -11.89 10.17
CA GLN A 118 -1.98 -12.85 10.58
C GLN A 118 -1.81 -13.90 9.51
N LYS A 119 -0.59 -14.14 9.06
CA LYS A 119 -0.24 -15.22 8.14
C LYS A 119 -0.46 -16.56 8.85
N VAL A 120 -1.21 -17.44 8.22
CA VAL A 120 -1.53 -18.78 8.77
C VAL A 120 -0.80 -19.87 8.00
N VAL A 121 -0.77 -19.76 6.67
CA VAL A 121 -0.03 -20.65 5.79
C VAL A 121 0.83 -19.81 4.87
N GLU A 122 2.08 -20.19 4.77
CA GLU A 122 3.04 -19.63 3.82
C GLU A 122 3.61 -20.76 2.97
N GLU A 123 3.72 -20.54 1.67
CA GLU A 123 4.33 -21.49 0.77
C GLU A 123 5.35 -20.81 -0.16
N SER A 124 6.39 -21.53 -0.50
CA SER A 124 7.45 -21.09 -1.39
C SER A 124 7.87 -22.24 -2.31
N PRO A 125 7.98 -22.01 -3.63
CA PRO A 125 7.62 -20.78 -4.34
C PRO A 125 6.10 -20.60 -4.44
N SER A 126 5.64 -19.38 -4.80
CA SER A 126 4.22 -19.12 -5.05
C SER A 126 3.73 -19.93 -6.26
N PRO A 127 2.65 -20.72 -6.12
CA PRO A 127 2.10 -21.49 -7.24
C PRO A 127 1.29 -20.63 -8.22
N PHE A 128 1.08 -19.35 -7.92
CA PHE A 128 0.15 -18.46 -8.65
C PHE A 128 0.84 -17.44 -9.54
N ILE A 129 2.13 -17.14 -9.31
CA ILE A 129 2.86 -16.20 -10.14
C ILE A 129 3.67 -16.94 -11.21
N THR A 130 3.71 -16.34 -12.41
CA THR A 130 4.55 -16.85 -13.49
C THR A 130 6.02 -16.50 -13.25
N GLU A 131 6.95 -17.18 -13.92
CA GLU A 131 8.38 -16.87 -13.83
C GLU A 131 8.66 -15.40 -14.23
N GLU A 132 8.00 -14.90 -15.28
CA GLU A 132 8.11 -13.49 -15.68
C GLU A 132 7.67 -12.53 -14.57
N THR A 133 6.56 -12.84 -13.90
CA THR A 133 6.05 -12.02 -12.78
C THR A 133 7.01 -12.10 -11.60
N ARG A 134 7.53 -13.28 -11.28
CA ARG A 134 8.53 -13.49 -10.23
C ARG A 134 9.77 -12.64 -10.46
N GLN A 135 10.31 -12.66 -11.68
CA GLN A 135 11.47 -11.85 -12.03
C GLN A 135 11.19 -10.35 -11.86
N LYS A 136 10.09 -9.84 -12.42
CA LYS A 136 9.71 -8.43 -12.30
C LYS A 136 9.53 -7.99 -10.84
N MET A 137 8.90 -8.80 -10.02
CA MET A 137 8.70 -8.51 -8.61
C MET A 137 10.02 -8.56 -7.83
N GLY A 138 10.88 -9.53 -8.14
CA GLY A 138 12.20 -9.67 -7.54
C GLY A 138 13.09 -8.46 -7.86
N ASP A 139 13.12 -8.02 -9.12
CA ASP A 139 13.87 -6.83 -9.53
C ASP A 139 13.36 -5.58 -8.80
N ALA A 140 12.04 -5.38 -8.74
CA ALA A 140 11.42 -4.27 -8.01
C ALA A 140 11.77 -4.31 -6.51
N ALA A 141 11.84 -5.50 -5.92
CA ALA A 141 12.22 -5.69 -4.52
C ALA A 141 13.70 -5.33 -4.27
N VAL A 142 14.59 -5.70 -5.19
CA VAL A 142 16.02 -5.31 -5.14
C VAL A 142 16.16 -3.79 -5.31
N ASP A 143 15.43 -3.17 -6.24
CA ASP A 143 15.45 -1.72 -6.44
C ASP A 143 14.92 -0.98 -5.21
N ALA A 144 13.88 -1.51 -4.55
CA ALA A 144 13.39 -0.96 -3.28
C ALA A 144 14.46 -1.00 -2.18
N CYS A 145 15.24 -2.09 -2.09
CA CYS A 145 16.35 -2.20 -1.15
C CYS A 145 17.42 -1.13 -1.42
N LYS A 146 17.82 -0.99 -2.68
CA LYS A 146 18.83 0.01 -3.09
C LYS A 146 18.37 1.45 -2.86
N ALA A 147 17.07 1.72 -2.97
CA ALA A 147 16.50 3.05 -2.78
C ALA A 147 16.55 3.56 -1.33
N ILE A 148 16.78 2.69 -0.35
CA ILE A 148 16.79 3.02 1.08
C ILE A 148 18.15 2.78 1.74
N GLN A 149 19.18 2.43 1.00
CA GLN A 149 20.55 2.29 1.47
C GLN A 149 21.24 3.62 1.72
#